data_c1f93e13d19dfd4f4c314f08d4b80256
#
_entry.id   c1f93e13d19dfd4f4c314f08d4b80256
#
_cell.length_a   1.000
_cell.length_b   1.000
_cell.length_c   1.000
_cell.angle_alpha   90.00
_cell.angle_beta   90.00
_cell.angle_gamma   90.00
#
_symmetry.space_group_name_H-M   'P 1'
#
loop_
_entity.id
_entity.type
_entity.pdbx_description
1 polymer ?
#
loop_
_entity_poly.entity_id
_entity_poly.type
_entity_poly.pdbx_seq_one_letter_code
_entity_poly.pdbx_strand_id
1 'polypeptide(L)'
;MSSLLLLLPLLAQVGPASTLPSNNTSPYVSALPIEIIEKKQAEAARRAREAQVVTIPEGGSSAASAGCMSAVDANPEKSAELARSALGDAIGRERVRAGLCLGVALADLGQWDEARTVFTNARDAADVADHASRARLGAMAGNAALASGQPGQALSLLAPAATDAKIVADADLIGSIALDRARALVAVKQPDEAATALVEARTVEPDNAQAWLLSATLSRRQNKLGEAQVQIEKAASLAPQDPEVGLEAGVIAMLSGNEQAAKLSWNSVVAAAPGSDTANTARQYLSQIGATPPAAAPPKTPYGPDAGPGKPR
;
A
#
# COMPACT_ATOMS: atom_id res chain seq x y z
N MET A 1 30.71 -35.19 26.13
CA MET A 1 30.39 -35.65 24.76
C MET A 1 29.53 -34.57 24.14
N SER A 2 30.17 -33.70 23.36
CA SER A 2 29.57 -32.50 22.79
C SER A 2 29.03 -32.80 21.40
N SER A 3 27.73 -32.58 21.18
CA SER A 3 27.15 -32.61 19.83
C SER A 3 27.00 -31.19 19.31
N LEU A 4 27.88 -30.85 18.37
CA LEU A 4 27.91 -29.60 17.63
C LEU A 4 26.91 -29.70 16.48
N LEU A 5 25.78 -28.97 16.53
CA LEU A 5 24.86 -28.81 15.43
C LEU A 5 25.36 -27.67 14.52
N LEU A 6 25.87 -28.01 13.37
CA LEU A 6 26.25 -27.12 12.28
C LEU A 6 24.99 -26.55 11.60
N LEU A 7 24.72 -25.27 11.84
CA LEU A 7 23.80 -24.46 11.03
C LEU A 7 24.56 -23.97 9.80
N LEU A 8 24.22 -24.48 8.63
CA LEU A 8 24.67 -23.94 7.34
C LEU A 8 23.83 -22.69 6.99
N PRO A 9 24.47 -21.55 6.69
CA PRO A 9 23.75 -20.43 6.11
C PRO A 9 23.51 -20.69 4.59
N LEU A 10 22.27 -20.61 4.16
CA LEU A 10 21.91 -20.53 2.73
C LEU A 10 22.35 -19.15 2.21
N LEU A 11 23.54 -19.08 1.65
CA LEU A 11 24.00 -17.94 0.88
C LEU A 11 23.36 -17.99 -0.51
N ALA A 12 22.37 -17.14 -0.75
CA ALA A 12 21.92 -16.84 -2.10
C ALA A 12 23.06 -16.12 -2.84
N GLN A 13 23.66 -16.82 -3.81
CA GLN A 13 24.69 -16.24 -4.66
C GLN A 13 24.09 -15.21 -5.61
N VAL A 14 24.38 -13.95 -5.38
CA VAL A 14 24.16 -12.87 -6.33
C VAL A 14 25.27 -12.94 -7.36
N GLY A 15 24.94 -13.35 -8.59
CA GLY A 15 25.87 -13.34 -9.72
C GLY A 15 26.18 -11.92 -10.19
N PRO A 16 27.32 -11.69 -10.88
CA PRO A 16 27.76 -10.36 -11.28
C PRO A 16 26.82 -9.71 -12.31
N ALA A 17 26.58 -8.40 -12.12
CA ALA A 17 25.78 -7.58 -13.00
C ALA A 17 26.34 -7.57 -14.43
N SER A 18 25.60 -8.13 -15.37
CA SER A 18 25.86 -7.95 -16.80
C SER A 18 25.26 -6.62 -17.26
N THR A 19 26.12 -5.73 -17.74
CA THR A 19 25.72 -4.48 -18.38
C THR A 19 25.04 -4.80 -19.71
N LEU A 20 23.72 -4.63 -19.79
CA LEU A 20 22.96 -4.70 -21.04
C LEU A 20 22.59 -3.28 -21.52
N PRO A 21 22.61 -3.03 -22.85
CA PRO A 21 22.29 -1.72 -23.39
C PRO A 21 20.80 -1.38 -23.20
N SER A 22 20.55 -0.14 -22.80
CA SER A 22 19.23 0.42 -22.54
C SER A 22 18.47 0.65 -23.85
N ASN A 23 17.66 -0.30 -24.27
CA ASN A 23 16.53 -0.11 -25.19
C ASN A 23 15.56 -1.28 -25.05
N ASN A 24 14.91 -1.37 -23.90
CA ASN A 24 13.76 -2.25 -23.74
C ASN A 24 12.71 -1.53 -22.92
N THR A 25 11.72 -0.97 -23.59
CA THR A 25 10.42 -0.68 -23.01
C THR A 25 9.77 -2.01 -22.69
N SER A 26 10.04 -2.53 -21.49
CA SER A 26 9.37 -3.72 -20.97
C SER A 26 7.88 -3.45 -20.91
N PRO A 27 6.99 -4.34 -21.43
CA PRO A 27 5.55 -4.19 -21.33
C PRO A 27 5.04 -4.16 -19.88
N TYR A 28 5.91 -4.47 -18.91
CA TYR A 28 5.59 -4.44 -17.47
C TYR A 28 5.78 -3.07 -16.81
N VAL A 29 6.34 -2.06 -17.53
CA VAL A 29 6.57 -0.70 -16.99
C VAL A 29 5.27 0.10 -16.85
N SER A 30 4.20 -0.27 -17.55
CA SER A 30 3.03 0.61 -17.68
C SER A 30 1.76 0.14 -17.00
N ALA A 31 1.74 -0.92 -16.21
CA ALA A 31 0.44 -1.35 -15.70
C ALA A 31 0.47 -2.08 -14.36
N LEU A 32 0.60 -1.34 -13.28
CA LEU A 32 -0.39 -1.55 -12.22
C LEU A 32 -1.45 -0.46 -12.45
N PRO A 33 -2.64 -0.81 -12.90
CA PRO A 33 -3.72 0.15 -13.07
C PRO A 33 -3.97 0.87 -11.74
N ILE A 34 -4.27 2.16 -11.82
CA ILE A 34 -4.74 2.98 -10.70
C ILE A 34 -5.82 2.25 -9.90
N GLU A 35 -6.68 1.48 -10.57
CA GLU A 35 -7.71 0.63 -9.98
C GLU A 35 -7.20 -0.44 -9.01
N ILE A 36 -6.00 -0.99 -9.21
CA ILE A 36 -5.38 -1.93 -8.24
C ILE A 36 -4.88 -1.15 -7.03
N ILE A 37 -4.42 0.09 -7.20
CA ILE A 37 -4.01 0.96 -6.10
C ILE A 37 -5.24 1.37 -5.28
N GLU A 38 -6.33 1.74 -5.94
CA GLU A 38 -7.59 2.16 -5.30
C GLU A 38 -8.27 0.99 -4.57
N LYS A 39 -8.33 -0.19 -5.19
CA LYS A 39 -8.86 -1.41 -4.56
C LYS A 39 -7.99 -1.85 -3.38
N LYS A 40 -6.66 -1.72 -3.49
CA LYS A 40 -5.72 -2.00 -2.41
C LYS A 40 -5.78 -0.98 -1.28
N GLN A 41 -6.10 0.28 -1.57
CA GLN A 41 -6.35 1.28 -0.54
C GLN A 41 -7.60 0.93 0.27
N ALA A 42 -8.65 0.45 -0.37
CA ALA A 42 -9.84 -0.04 0.32
C ALA A 42 -9.56 -1.31 1.15
N GLU A 43 -8.75 -2.24 0.63
CA GLU A 43 -8.33 -3.43 1.39
C GLU A 43 -7.32 -3.12 2.49
N ALA A 44 -6.39 -2.18 2.28
CA ALA A 44 -5.47 -1.73 3.31
C ALA A 44 -6.20 -0.96 4.41
N ALA A 45 -7.21 -0.16 4.07
CA ALA A 45 -8.11 0.45 5.05
C ALA A 45 -8.90 -0.60 5.85
N ARG A 46 -9.28 -1.72 5.22
CA ARG A 46 -9.93 -2.85 5.91
C ARG A 46 -8.95 -3.61 6.80
N ARG A 47 -7.71 -3.87 6.36
CA ARG A 47 -6.65 -4.54 7.15
C ARG A 47 -6.09 -3.64 8.25
N ALA A 48 -5.98 -2.33 8.02
CA ALA A 48 -5.65 -1.37 9.06
C ALA A 48 -6.70 -1.36 10.17
N ARG A 49 -7.97 -1.66 9.86
CA ARG A 49 -9.03 -1.89 10.83
C ARG A 49 -8.81 -3.20 11.61
N GLU A 50 -8.45 -4.29 10.93
CA GLU A 50 -8.17 -5.59 11.55
C GLU A 50 -6.90 -5.53 12.45
N ALA A 51 -5.90 -4.73 12.07
CA ALA A 51 -4.69 -4.50 12.86
C ALA A 51 -4.88 -3.51 14.03
N GLN A 52 -5.81 -2.55 13.92
CA GLN A 52 -6.14 -1.61 15.02
C GLN A 52 -6.94 -2.24 16.16
N VAL A 53 -7.35 -3.49 16.07
CA VAL A 53 -7.92 -4.27 17.19
C VAL A 53 -6.86 -4.65 18.23
N VAL A 54 -5.58 -4.38 17.98
CA VAL A 54 -4.48 -4.70 18.90
C VAL A 54 -4.22 -3.55 19.86
N THR A 55 -4.67 -3.74 21.10
CA THR A 55 -4.20 -3.16 22.38
C THR A 55 -3.97 -1.65 22.43
N ILE A 56 -5.01 -0.93 22.85
CA ILE A 56 -4.88 0.39 23.45
C ILE A 56 -4.36 0.20 24.89
N PRO A 57 -3.25 0.85 25.31
CA PRO A 57 -2.82 0.81 26.71
C PRO A 57 -3.89 1.44 27.60
N GLU A 58 -4.13 0.82 28.73
CA GLU A 58 -5.10 1.25 29.75
C GLU A 58 -4.69 2.60 30.37
N GLY A 59 -5.29 3.66 29.86
CA GLY A 59 -5.23 5.01 30.41
C GLY A 59 -6.56 5.70 30.22
N GLY A 60 -7.49 5.49 31.12
CA GLY A 60 -8.60 6.40 31.52
C GLY A 60 -9.68 6.81 30.52
N SER A 61 -9.60 6.49 29.21
CA SER A 61 -10.68 6.80 28.25
C SER A 61 -11.07 5.63 27.34
N SER A 62 -10.49 4.47 27.51
CA SER A 62 -10.53 3.34 26.57
C SER A 62 -11.86 2.55 26.54
N ALA A 63 -12.58 2.46 27.64
CA ALA A 63 -13.79 1.61 27.68
C ALA A 63 -14.95 2.15 26.83
N ALA A 64 -15.09 3.47 26.71
CA ALA A 64 -16.17 4.06 25.92
C ALA A 64 -15.86 4.05 24.39
N SER A 65 -14.58 4.18 24.00
CA SER A 65 -14.17 4.06 22.61
C SER A 65 -14.12 2.60 22.15
N ALA A 66 -13.71 1.66 23.01
CA ALA A 66 -13.79 0.22 22.73
C ALA A 66 -15.23 -0.25 22.52
N GLY A 67 -16.18 0.27 23.32
CA GLY A 67 -17.60 -0.03 23.14
C GLY A 67 -18.17 0.48 21.82
N CYS A 68 -17.69 1.61 21.33
CA CYS A 68 -18.07 2.18 20.04
C CYS A 68 -17.57 1.33 18.87
N MET A 69 -16.29 0.96 18.86
CA MET A 69 -15.71 0.14 17.78
C MET A 69 -16.43 -1.22 17.68
N SER A 70 -16.61 -1.90 18.81
CA SER A 70 -17.35 -3.17 18.85
C SER A 70 -18.81 -3.04 18.38
N ALA A 71 -19.47 -1.91 18.63
CA ALA A 71 -20.83 -1.67 18.16
C ALA A 71 -20.86 -1.42 16.64
N VAL A 72 -19.86 -0.72 16.08
CA VAL A 72 -19.73 -0.51 14.64
C VAL A 72 -19.48 -1.83 13.91
N ASP A 73 -18.58 -2.67 14.42
CA ASP A 73 -18.31 -4.00 13.86
C ASP A 73 -19.57 -4.88 13.81
N ALA A 74 -20.46 -4.75 14.82
CA ALA A 74 -21.69 -5.52 14.89
C ALA A 74 -22.78 -5.01 13.94
N ASN A 75 -22.94 -3.69 13.84
CA ASN A 75 -23.97 -3.04 12.98
C ASN A 75 -23.60 -1.57 12.73
N PRO A 76 -22.94 -1.26 11.62
CA PRO A 76 -22.46 0.08 11.34
C PRO A 76 -23.60 1.10 11.11
N GLU A 77 -24.72 0.69 10.49
CA GLU A 77 -25.85 1.59 10.25
C GLU A 77 -26.49 2.07 11.57
N LYS A 78 -26.75 1.12 12.47
CA LYS A 78 -27.32 1.44 13.80
C LYS A 78 -26.35 2.26 14.63
N SER A 79 -25.06 1.97 14.54
CA SER A 79 -24.02 2.71 15.25
C SER A 79 -23.90 4.14 14.72
N ALA A 80 -24.02 4.34 13.41
CA ALA A 80 -24.09 5.68 12.81
C ALA A 80 -25.31 6.46 13.29
N GLU A 81 -26.48 5.84 13.35
CA GLU A 81 -27.71 6.47 13.84
C GLU A 81 -27.57 6.91 15.31
N LEU A 82 -27.11 6.01 16.19
CA LEU A 82 -26.91 6.29 17.61
C LEU A 82 -25.87 7.37 17.84
N ALA A 83 -24.74 7.31 17.11
CA ALA A 83 -23.68 8.30 17.23
C ALA A 83 -24.12 9.68 16.70
N ARG A 84 -24.94 9.72 15.65
CA ARG A 84 -25.51 10.94 15.09
C ARG A 84 -26.48 11.59 16.10
N SER A 85 -27.32 10.78 16.76
CA SER A 85 -28.19 11.24 17.83
C SER A 85 -27.39 11.79 19.02
N ALA A 86 -26.35 11.07 19.46
CA ALA A 86 -25.49 11.49 20.56
C ALA A 86 -24.70 12.78 20.24
N LEU A 87 -24.38 13.02 18.96
CA LEU A 87 -23.64 14.21 18.53
C LEU A 87 -24.47 15.51 18.66
N GLY A 88 -25.81 15.41 18.63
CA GLY A 88 -26.70 16.58 18.63
C GLY A 88 -26.48 17.51 19.82
N ASP A 89 -26.42 16.97 21.02
CA ASP A 89 -26.28 17.71 22.28
C ASP A 89 -24.88 17.62 22.90
N ALA A 90 -23.97 16.85 22.28
CA ALA A 90 -22.64 16.61 22.82
C ALA A 90 -21.73 17.84 22.75
N ILE A 91 -21.00 18.10 23.82
CA ILE A 91 -19.97 19.14 23.91
C ILE A 91 -18.64 18.58 24.38
N GLY A 92 -17.53 19.25 24.05
CA GLY A 92 -16.19 18.88 24.52
C GLY A 92 -15.83 17.43 24.19
N ARG A 93 -15.39 16.67 25.18
CA ARG A 93 -14.94 15.27 25.01
C ARG A 93 -16.04 14.33 24.54
N GLU A 94 -17.28 14.57 24.90
CA GLU A 94 -18.40 13.75 24.42
C GLU A 94 -18.63 13.93 22.93
N ARG A 95 -18.51 15.17 22.45
CA ARG A 95 -18.59 15.51 21.02
C ARG A 95 -17.47 14.83 20.23
N VAL A 96 -16.25 14.83 20.77
CA VAL A 96 -15.10 14.13 20.17
C VAL A 96 -15.36 12.63 20.05
N ARG A 97 -15.87 12.00 21.11
CA ARG A 97 -16.20 10.58 21.14
C ARG A 97 -17.34 10.23 20.17
N ALA A 98 -18.43 10.97 20.20
CA ALA A 98 -19.56 10.75 19.31
C ALA A 98 -19.14 10.94 17.84
N GLY A 99 -18.33 11.96 17.56
CA GLY A 99 -17.77 12.19 16.23
C GLY A 99 -16.83 11.08 15.75
N LEU A 100 -15.97 10.56 16.64
CA LEU A 100 -15.14 9.40 16.33
C LEU A 100 -16.01 8.18 15.96
N CYS A 101 -17.02 7.85 16.77
CA CYS A 101 -17.91 6.74 16.51
C CYS A 101 -18.68 6.88 15.21
N LEU A 102 -19.24 8.06 14.96
CA LEU A 102 -19.96 8.33 13.73
C LEU A 102 -19.05 8.24 12.51
N GLY A 103 -17.87 8.85 12.59
CA GLY A 103 -16.91 8.84 11.48
C GLY A 103 -16.44 7.42 11.12
N VAL A 104 -16.19 6.56 12.12
CA VAL A 104 -15.83 5.16 11.88
C VAL A 104 -16.98 4.39 11.25
N ALA A 105 -18.21 4.53 11.76
CA ALA A 105 -19.38 3.87 11.20
C ALA A 105 -19.64 4.29 9.74
N LEU A 106 -19.50 5.59 9.44
CA LEU A 106 -19.63 6.11 8.08
C LEU A 106 -18.53 5.59 7.14
N ALA A 107 -17.29 5.51 7.64
CA ALA A 107 -16.19 4.94 6.88
C ALA A 107 -16.43 3.44 6.57
N ASP A 108 -17.01 2.71 7.51
CA ASP A 108 -17.39 1.30 7.34
C ASP A 108 -18.49 1.11 6.29
N LEU A 109 -19.41 2.07 6.22
CA LEU A 109 -20.47 2.13 5.21
C LEU A 109 -19.96 2.66 3.84
N GLY A 110 -18.68 3.00 3.71
CA GLY A 110 -18.10 3.58 2.49
C GLY A 110 -18.49 5.04 2.25
N GLN A 111 -19.10 5.72 3.23
CA GLN A 111 -19.52 7.12 3.15
C GLN A 111 -18.36 8.07 3.49
N TRP A 112 -17.30 8.00 2.66
CA TRP A 112 -16.00 8.61 2.93
C TRP A 112 -16.04 10.14 3.09
N ASP A 113 -16.82 10.85 2.28
CA ASP A 113 -16.92 12.32 2.35
C ASP A 113 -17.59 12.80 3.64
N GLU A 114 -18.63 12.08 4.09
CA GLU A 114 -19.28 12.35 5.36
C GLU A 114 -18.37 12.00 6.52
N ALA A 115 -17.71 10.83 6.48
CA ALA A 115 -16.73 10.39 7.47
C ALA A 115 -15.61 11.43 7.66
N ARG A 116 -15.03 11.91 6.54
CA ARG A 116 -14.02 12.98 6.56
C ARG A 116 -14.52 14.23 7.28
N THR A 117 -15.73 14.68 6.94
CA THR A 117 -16.32 15.86 7.54
C THR A 117 -16.53 15.70 9.04
N VAL A 118 -17.05 14.53 9.45
CA VAL A 118 -17.29 14.19 10.86
C VAL A 118 -15.98 14.12 11.65
N PHE A 119 -14.95 13.46 11.12
CA PHE A 119 -13.63 13.38 11.76
C PHE A 119 -12.98 14.78 11.89
N THR A 120 -13.11 15.64 10.86
CA THR A 120 -12.60 17.00 10.90
C THR A 120 -13.30 17.82 12.00
N ASN A 121 -14.63 17.75 12.08
CA ASN A 121 -15.41 18.45 13.10
C ASN A 121 -15.08 17.94 14.52
N ALA A 122 -14.88 16.64 14.68
CA ALA A 122 -14.49 16.04 15.96
C ALA A 122 -13.08 16.49 16.38
N ARG A 123 -12.12 16.55 15.43
CA ARG A 123 -10.78 17.11 15.67
C ARG A 123 -10.85 18.56 16.14
N ASP A 124 -11.66 19.35 15.47
CA ASP A 124 -11.78 20.78 15.77
C ASP A 124 -12.52 21.05 17.10
N ALA A 125 -13.34 20.08 17.55
CA ALA A 125 -13.97 20.11 18.86
C ALA A 125 -13.07 19.62 20.01
N ALA A 126 -11.94 18.98 19.70
CA ALA A 126 -10.96 18.55 20.69
C ALA A 126 -10.22 19.75 21.28
N ASP A 127 -9.87 19.65 22.57
CA ASP A 127 -9.02 20.66 23.21
C ASP A 127 -7.71 20.86 22.42
N VAL A 128 -7.25 22.11 22.33
CA VAL A 128 -6.02 22.44 21.61
C VAL A 128 -4.81 21.71 22.18
N ALA A 129 -4.80 21.42 23.47
CA ALA A 129 -3.75 20.65 24.14
C ALA A 129 -3.92 19.12 24.01
N ASP A 130 -5.07 18.64 23.51
CA ASP A 130 -5.29 17.21 23.27
C ASP A 130 -4.71 16.80 21.89
N HIS A 131 -3.38 16.90 21.78
CA HIS A 131 -2.65 16.58 20.57
C HIS A 131 -2.88 15.11 20.12
N ALA A 132 -3.10 14.18 21.05
CA ALA A 132 -3.35 12.79 20.73
C ALA A 132 -4.66 12.59 19.97
N SER A 133 -5.77 13.16 20.47
CA SER A 133 -7.06 13.11 19.77
C SER A 133 -7.02 13.86 18.45
N ARG A 134 -6.39 15.02 18.41
CA ARG A 134 -6.25 15.86 17.21
C ARG A 134 -5.46 15.15 16.11
N ALA A 135 -4.34 14.50 16.46
CA ALA A 135 -3.53 13.74 15.54
C ALA A 135 -4.32 12.55 14.95
N ARG A 136 -4.95 11.77 15.83
CA ARG A 136 -5.70 10.57 15.43
C ARG A 136 -6.91 10.91 14.55
N LEU A 137 -7.71 11.89 14.93
CA LEU A 137 -8.88 12.32 14.13
C LEU A 137 -8.46 12.98 12.82
N GLY A 138 -7.36 13.75 12.82
CA GLY A 138 -6.79 14.33 11.61
C GLY A 138 -6.27 13.27 10.63
N ALA A 139 -5.62 12.21 11.15
CA ALA A 139 -5.21 11.06 10.35
C ALA A 139 -6.41 10.33 9.73
N MET A 140 -7.46 10.08 10.52
CA MET A 140 -8.69 9.45 10.04
C MET A 140 -9.41 10.29 8.97
N ALA A 141 -9.44 11.62 9.15
CA ALA A 141 -9.98 12.53 8.15
C ALA A 141 -9.17 12.51 6.85
N GLY A 142 -7.84 12.49 6.97
CA GLY A 142 -6.92 12.37 5.81
C GLY A 142 -7.08 11.05 5.08
N ASN A 143 -7.23 9.96 5.81
CA ASN A 143 -7.47 8.63 5.24
C ASN A 143 -8.83 8.57 4.51
N ALA A 144 -9.89 9.13 5.10
CA ALA A 144 -11.19 9.23 4.45
C ALA A 144 -11.13 10.09 3.16
N ALA A 145 -10.32 11.16 3.14
CA ALA A 145 -10.08 11.95 1.94
C ALA A 145 -9.34 11.15 0.84
N LEU A 146 -8.37 10.31 1.22
CA LEU A 146 -7.72 9.39 0.28
C LEU A 146 -8.71 8.38 -0.29
N ALA A 147 -9.55 7.80 0.56
CA ALA A 147 -10.55 6.81 0.16
C ALA A 147 -11.63 7.40 -0.77
N SER A 148 -11.92 8.69 -0.65
CA SER A 148 -12.83 9.42 -1.55
C SER A 148 -12.14 10.00 -2.80
N GLY A 149 -10.86 9.64 -3.04
CA GLY A 149 -10.12 10.10 -4.23
C GLY A 149 -9.70 11.58 -4.17
N GLN A 150 -9.54 12.16 -2.99
CA GLN A 150 -9.20 13.57 -2.78
C GLN A 150 -7.81 13.76 -2.15
N PRO A 151 -6.71 13.35 -2.83
CA PRO A 151 -5.38 13.31 -2.23
C PRO A 151 -4.85 14.69 -1.84
N GLY A 152 -5.23 15.75 -2.53
CA GLY A 152 -4.86 17.12 -2.14
C GLY A 152 -5.48 17.53 -0.82
N GLN A 153 -6.73 17.14 -0.55
CA GLN A 153 -7.37 17.36 0.75
C GLN A 153 -6.75 16.49 1.84
N ALA A 154 -6.42 15.24 1.51
CA ALA A 154 -5.72 14.36 2.44
C ALA A 154 -4.42 15.01 2.95
N LEU A 155 -3.60 15.56 2.06
CA LEU A 155 -2.36 16.25 2.45
C LEU A 155 -2.62 17.43 3.42
N SER A 156 -3.67 18.22 3.17
CA SER A 156 -3.99 19.34 4.04
C SER A 156 -4.47 18.92 5.44
N LEU A 157 -5.11 17.75 5.56
CA LEU A 157 -5.57 17.17 6.83
C LEU A 157 -4.45 16.43 7.57
N LEU A 158 -3.59 15.73 6.85
CA LEU A 158 -2.50 14.96 7.42
C LEU A 158 -1.34 15.83 7.92
N ALA A 159 -1.13 17.03 7.35
CA ALA A 159 -0.05 17.93 7.77
C ALA A 159 -0.15 18.37 9.24
N PRO A 160 -1.28 18.94 9.71
CA PRO A 160 -1.44 19.26 11.14
C PRO A 160 -1.48 18.00 12.02
N ALA A 161 -2.05 16.89 11.54
CA ALA A 161 -2.06 15.64 12.28
C ALA A 161 -0.64 15.11 12.54
N ALA A 162 0.26 15.20 11.55
CA ALA A 162 1.67 14.83 11.71
C ALA A 162 2.39 15.71 12.75
N THR A 163 2.03 16.99 12.84
CA THR A 163 2.59 17.89 13.85
C THR A 163 2.13 17.48 15.25
N ASP A 164 0.83 17.25 15.43
CA ASP A 164 0.27 16.81 16.70
C ASP A 164 0.84 15.44 17.12
N ALA A 165 0.98 14.48 16.20
CA ALA A 165 1.56 13.16 16.45
C ALA A 165 3.02 13.25 16.96
N LYS A 166 3.82 14.16 16.41
CA LYS A 166 5.20 14.41 16.85
C LYS A 166 5.27 14.98 18.27
N ILE A 167 4.31 15.82 18.65
CA ILE A 167 4.24 16.39 20.01
C ILE A 167 3.98 15.28 21.04
N VAL A 168 3.13 14.31 20.73
CA VAL A 168 2.86 13.18 21.63
C VAL A 168 3.90 12.06 21.52
N ALA A 169 4.81 12.14 20.54
CA ALA A 169 5.85 11.14 20.28
C ALA A 169 5.31 9.71 20.09
N ASP A 170 4.14 9.57 19.50
CA ASP A 170 3.49 8.29 19.19
C ASP A 170 4.04 7.77 17.84
N ALA A 171 4.95 6.80 17.90
CA ALA A 171 5.66 6.28 16.73
C ALA A 171 4.69 5.64 15.72
N ASP A 172 3.72 4.86 16.19
CA ASP A 172 2.74 4.17 15.34
C ASP A 172 1.88 5.20 14.58
N LEU A 173 1.47 6.26 15.27
CA LEU A 173 0.68 7.33 14.67
C LEU A 173 1.51 8.17 13.67
N ILE A 174 2.77 8.48 14.00
CA ILE A 174 3.69 9.15 13.08
C ILE A 174 3.90 8.31 11.84
N GLY A 175 4.17 7.01 11.99
CA GLY A 175 4.40 6.07 10.89
C GLY A 175 3.18 5.93 9.99
N SER A 176 2.00 5.74 10.56
CA SER A 176 0.75 5.62 9.79
C SER A 176 0.42 6.90 9.02
N ILE A 177 0.57 8.07 9.64
CA ILE A 177 0.37 9.37 8.97
C ILE A 177 1.39 9.55 7.83
N ALA A 178 2.64 9.17 8.04
CA ALA A 178 3.68 9.25 7.02
C ALA A 178 3.36 8.35 5.81
N LEU A 179 2.83 7.14 6.04
CA LEU A 179 2.36 6.25 4.97
C LEU A 179 1.19 6.86 4.18
N ASP A 180 0.21 7.43 4.85
CA ASP A 180 -0.93 8.06 4.19
C ASP A 180 -0.51 9.32 3.42
N ARG A 181 0.43 10.11 3.97
CA ARG A 181 1.05 11.22 3.23
C ARG A 181 1.76 10.75 1.99
N ALA A 182 2.52 9.66 2.08
CA ALA A 182 3.21 9.10 0.91
C ALA A 182 2.22 8.66 -0.18
N ARG A 183 1.12 8.00 0.18
CA ARG A 183 0.05 7.63 -0.76
C ARG A 183 -0.55 8.86 -1.44
N ALA A 184 -0.88 9.87 -0.66
CA ALA A 184 -1.43 11.14 -1.17
C ALA A 184 -0.44 11.84 -2.12
N LEU A 185 0.84 11.90 -1.77
CA LEU A 185 1.90 12.52 -2.58
C LEU A 185 2.11 11.78 -3.90
N VAL A 186 2.08 10.45 -3.90
CA VAL A 186 2.10 9.66 -5.15
C VAL A 186 0.90 10.00 -6.04
N ALA A 187 -0.29 10.12 -5.46
CA ALA A 187 -1.51 10.42 -6.19
C ALA A 187 -1.50 11.83 -6.82
N VAL A 188 -0.87 12.81 -6.16
CA VAL A 188 -0.68 14.16 -6.72
C VAL A 188 0.61 14.30 -7.55
N LYS A 189 1.28 13.18 -7.87
CA LYS A 189 2.50 13.12 -8.71
C LYS A 189 3.71 13.84 -8.11
N GLN A 190 3.88 13.76 -6.80
CA GLN A 190 5.03 14.27 -6.05
C GLN A 190 5.87 13.10 -5.48
N PRO A 191 6.58 12.33 -6.32
CA PRO A 191 7.24 11.10 -5.91
C PRO A 191 8.44 11.32 -4.98
N ASP A 192 9.13 12.45 -5.04
CA ASP A 192 10.30 12.72 -4.20
C ASP A 192 9.89 13.05 -2.76
N GLU A 193 8.81 13.82 -2.60
CA GLU A 193 8.20 14.08 -1.30
C GLU A 193 7.59 12.78 -0.72
N ALA A 194 7.02 11.93 -1.56
CA ALA A 194 6.53 10.61 -1.14
C ALA A 194 7.66 9.72 -0.64
N ALA A 195 8.82 9.73 -1.31
CA ALA A 195 10.00 9.00 -0.86
C ALA A 195 10.46 9.50 0.53
N THR A 196 10.44 10.81 0.76
CA THR A 196 10.77 11.43 2.06
C THR A 196 9.80 10.96 3.16
N ALA A 197 8.50 10.95 2.88
CA ALA A 197 7.50 10.47 3.83
C ALA A 197 7.66 8.97 4.14
N LEU A 198 8.02 8.15 3.15
CA LEU A 198 8.31 6.73 3.36
C LEU A 198 9.59 6.48 4.16
N VAL A 199 10.61 7.34 4.02
CA VAL A 199 11.80 7.30 4.88
C VAL A 199 11.40 7.61 6.33
N GLU A 200 10.55 8.62 6.57
CA GLU A 200 10.03 8.93 7.90
C GLU A 200 9.33 7.69 8.51
N ALA A 201 8.39 7.07 7.75
CA ALA A 201 7.68 5.88 8.21
C ALA A 201 8.63 4.73 8.61
N ARG A 202 9.60 4.39 7.75
CA ARG A 202 10.57 3.32 8.02
C ARG A 202 11.55 3.64 9.15
N THR A 203 11.74 4.92 9.46
CA THR A 203 12.63 5.35 10.55
C THR A 203 11.94 5.19 11.90
N VAL A 204 10.66 5.54 12.00
CA VAL A 204 9.92 5.44 13.26
C VAL A 204 9.39 4.04 13.51
N GLU A 205 9.09 3.29 12.44
CA GLU A 205 8.60 1.90 12.48
C GLU A 205 9.45 1.00 11.55
N PRO A 206 10.67 0.65 11.92
CA PRO A 206 11.57 -0.13 11.05
C PRO A 206 11.06 -1.55 10.74
N ASP A 207 10.14 -2.07 11.54
CA ASP A 207 9.54 -3.39 11.37
C ASP A 207 8.16 -3.34 10.70
N ASN A 208 7.74 -2.20 10.21
CA ASN A 208 6.51 -2.05 9.43
C ASN A 208 6.73 -2.49 7.99
N ALA A 209 6.33 -3.74 7.66
CA ALA A 209 6.48 -4.32 6.33
C ALA A 209 5.82 -3.47 5.21
N GLN A 210 4.70 -2.82 5.52
CA GLN A 210 3.97 -1.97 4.57
C GLN A 210 4.79 -0.73 4.16
N ALA A 211 5.54 -0.13 5.10
CA ALA A 211 6.41 0.99 4.79
C ALA A 211 7.52 0.60 3.81
N TRP A 212 8.08 -0.59 3.99
CA TRP A 212 9.09 -1.16 3.09
C TRP A 212 8.51 -1.54 1.73
N LEU A 213 7.33 -2.16 1.69
CA LEU A 213 6.62 -2.50 0.46
C LEU A 213 6.31 -1.26 -0.39
N LEU A 214 5.74 -0.22 0.22
CA LEU A 214 5.43 1.03 -0.49
C LEU A 214 6.70 1.74 -0.98
N SER A 215 7.79 1.67 -0.21
CA SER A 215 9.09 2.19 -0.65
C SER A 215 9.61 1.45 -1.87
N ALA A 216 9.55 0.11 -1.85
CA ALA A 216 9.98 -0.72 -2.98
C ALA A 216 9.16 -0.42 -4.25
N THR A 217 7.85 -0.31 -4.10
CA THR A 217 6.94 0.04 -5.20
C THR A 217 7.27 1.43 -5.78
N LEU A 218 7.53 2.42 -4.94
CA LEU A 218 7.91 3.75 -5.39
C LEU A 218 9.26 3.75 -6.10
N SER A 219 10.29 3.11 -5.51
CA SER A 219 11.62 2.99 -6.11
C SER A 219 11.57 2.27 -7.46
N ARG A 220 10.79 1.20 -7.57
CA ARG A 220 10.55 0.52 -8.86
C ARG A 220 9.92 1.45 -9.90
N ARG A 221 8.90 2.22 -9.52
CA ARG A 221 8.26 3.19 -10.43
C ARG A 221 9.20 4.30 -10.89
N GLN A 222 10.17 4.64 -10.05
CA GLN A 222 11.25 5.58 -10.40
C GLN A 222 12.41 4.91 -11.16
N ASN A 223 12.27 3.63 -11.53
CA ASN A 223 13.31 2.81 -12.18
C ASN A 223 14.60 2.64 -11.36
N LYS A 224 14.51 2.79 -10.03
CA LYS A 224 15.59 2.58 -9.07
C LYS A 224 15.57 1.13 -8.60
N LEU A 225 15.79 0.17 -9.53
CA LEU A 225 15.58 -1.25 -9.28
C LEU A 225 16.47 -1.81 -8.17
N GLY A 226 17.70 -1.31 -8.00
CA GLY A 226 18.59 -1.72 -6.91
C GLY A 226 18.04 -1.34 -5.52
N GLU A 227 17.51 -0.13 -5.37
CA GLU A 227 16.85 0.30 -4.13
C GLU A 227 15.57 -0.51 -3.88
N ALA A 228 14.77 -0.70 -4.94
CA ALA A 228 13.55 -1.48 -4.87
C ALA A 228 13.80 -2.91 -4.38
N GLN A 229 14.89 -3.55 -4.85
CA GLN A 229 15.30 -4.89 -4.44
C GLN A 229 15.61 -4.95 -2.94
N VAL A 230 16.42 -4.05 -2.43
CA VAL A 230 16.77 -4.00 -0.99
C VAL A 230 15.52 -3.79 -0.13
N GLN A 231 14.64 -2.91 -0.58
CA GLN A 231 13.43 -2.57 0.17
C GLN A 231 12.42 -3.72 0.17
N ILE A 232 12.24 -4.43 -0.96
CA ILE A 232 11.30 -5.55 -1.02
C ILE A 232 11.83 -6.79 -0.26
N GLU A 233 13.13 -7.00 -0.23
CA GLU A 233 13.75 -8.04 0.60
C GLU A 233 13.49 -7.80 2.08
N LYS A 234 13.59 -6.53 2.55
CA LYS A 234 13.23 -6.19 3.93
C LYS A 234 11.74 -6.41 4.18
N ALA A 235 10.84 -5.98 3.28
CA ALA A 235 9.41 -6.25 3.40
C ALA A 235 9.12 -7.76 3.48
N ALA A 236 9.76 -8.56 2.64
CA ALA A 236 9.62 -10.02 2.63
C ALA A 236 10.14 -10.68 3.89
N SER A 237 11.21 -10.14 4.49
CA SER A 237 11.72 -10.65 5.77
C SER A 237 10.76 -10.38 6.95
N LEU A 238 9.99 -9.30 6.89
CA LEU A 238 9.03 -8.90 7.91
C LEU A 238 7.66 -9.57 7.72
N ALA A 239 7.25 -9.76 6.47
CA ALA A 239 5.95 -10.34 6.12
C ALA A 239 6.10 -11.39 5.00
N PRO A 240 6.72 -12.55 5.27
CA PRO A 240 7.07 -13.54 4.24
C PRO A 240 5.86 -14.21 3.57
N GLN A 241 4.70 -14.16 4.20
CA GLN A 241 3.45 -14.73 3.67
C GLN A 241 2.49 -13.67 3.10
N ASP A 242 2.88 -12.40 3.10
CA ASP A 242 2.05 -11.34 2.51
C ASP A 242 2.04 -11.47 0.99
N PRO A 243 0.87 -11.73 0.38
CA PRO A 243 0.78 -11.93 -1.06
C PRO A 243 1.10 -10.66 -1.87
N GLU A 244 0.97 -9.48 -1.27
CA GLU A 244 1.32 -8.22 -1.94
C GLU A 244 2.83 -8.04 -2.01
N VAL A 245 3.53 -8.38 -0.93
CA VAL A 245 5.00 -8.41 -0.90
C VAL A 245 5.53 -9.39 -1.93
N GLY A 246 4.96 -10.62 -1.98
CA GLY A 246 5.36 -11.63 -2.97
C GLY A 246 5.08 -11.20 -4.41
N LEU A 247 3.93 -10.55 -4.67
CA LEU A 247 3.60 -10.04 -6.00
C LEU A 247 4.59 -8.98 -6.46
N GLU A 248 4.88 -7.98 -5.61
CA GLU A 248 5.80 -6.88 -5.92
C GLU A 248 7.24 -7.40 -6.06
N ALA A 249 7.67 -8.35 -5.21
CA ALA A 249 8.98 -8.99 -5.32
C ALA A 249 9.16 -9.66 -6.70
N GLY A 250 8.15 -10.37 -7.17
CA GLY A 250 8.17 -10.96 -8.52
C GLY A 250 8.27 -9.91 -9.62
N VAL A 251 7.55 -8.79 -9.51
CA VAL A 251 7.64 -7.70 -10.49
C VAL A 251 9.03 -7.08 -10.51
N ILE A 252 9.61 -6.78 -9.35
CA ILE A 252 10.96 -6.22 -9.23
C ILE A 252 11.99 -7.18 -9.82
N ALA A 253 11.90 -8.49 -9.48
CA ALA A 253 12.79 -9.51 -10.01
C ALA A 253 12.72 -9.61 -11.54
N MET A 254 11.51 -9.57 -12.11
CA MET A 254 11.29 -9.60 -13.56
C MET A 254 11.92 -8.41 -14.25
N LEU A 255 11.69 -7.20 -13.72
CA LEU A 255 12.27 -5.96 -14.26
C LEU A 255 13.81 -5.92 -14.13
N SER A 256 14.35 -6.61 -13.14
CA SER A 256 15.79 -6.78 -12.92
C SER A 256 16.40 -7.90 -13.79
N GLY A 257 15.60 -8.54 -14.67
CA GLY A 257 16.06 -9.61 -15.56
C GLY A 257 16.15 -11.00 -14.89
N ASN A 258 15.66 -11.16 -13.67
CA ASN A 258 15.66 -12.42 -12.94
C ASN A 258 14.30 -13.12 -13.04
N GLU A 259 14.03 -13.69 -14.23
CA GLU A 259 12.77 -14.39 -14.52
C GLU A 259 12.52 -15.57 -13.57
N GLN A 260 13.57 -16.30 -13.19
CA GLN A 260 13.45 -17.43 -12.28
C GLN A 260 12.97 -17.02 -10.90
N ALA A 261 13.53 -15.95 -10.34
CA ALA A 261 13.10 -15.40 -9.06
C ALA A 261 11.66 -14.84 -9.13
N ALA A 262 11.30 -14.20 -10.25
CA ALA A 262 9.93 -13.73 -10.47
C ALA A 262 8.93 -14.88 -10.45
N LYS A 263 9.20 -15.98 -11.16
CA LYS A 263 8.36 -17.20 -11.17
C LYS A 263 8.22 -17.80 -9.78
N LEU A 264 9.31 -17.88 -9.01
CA LEU A 264 9.27 -18.41 -7.64
C LEU A 264 8.38 -17.53 -6.73
N SER A 265 8.55 -16.21 -6.77
CA SER A 265 7.74 -15.29 -5.98
C SER A 265 6.25 -15.37 -6.34
N TRP A 266 5.90 -15.36 -7.62
CA TRP A 266 4.48 -15.42 -8.02
C TRP A 266 3.85 -16.79 -7.77
N ASN A 267 4.59 -17.88 -7.89
CA ASN A 267 4.09 -19.20 -7.50
C ASN A 267 3.83 -19.30 -5.99
N SER A 268 4.67 -18.68 -5.15
CA SER A 268 4.45 -18.63 -3.70
C SER A 268 3.17 -17.84 -3.35
N VAL A 269 2.90 -16.73 -4.06
CA VAL A 269 1.65 -15.97 -3.91
C VAL A 269 0.42 -16.81 -4.24
N VAL A 270 0.48 -17.56 -5.35
CA VAL A 270 -0.61 -18.46 -5.77
C VAL A 270 -0.85 -19.57 -4.75
N ALA A 271 0.21 -20.09 -4.16
CA ALA A 271 0.12 -21.15 -3.15
C ALA A 271 -0.42 -20.63 -1.80
N ALA A 272 0.03 -19.45 -1.37
CA ALA A 272 -0.34 -18.89 -0.07
C ALA A 272 -1.79 -18.37 -0.02
N ALA A 273 -2.31 -17.83 -1.12
CA ALA A 273 -3.64 -17.20 -1.15
C ALA A 273 -4.39 -17.50 -2.46
N PRO A 274 -4.70 -18.78 -2.78
CA PRO A 274 -5.13 -19.22 -4.12
C PRO A 274 -6.42 -18.55 -4.63
N GLY A 275 -7.29 -18.06 -3.75
CA GLY A 275 -8.55 -17.39 -4.10
C GLY A 275 -8.45 -15.85 -4.14
N SER A 276 -7.29 -15.27 -3.88
CA SER A 276 -7.14 -13.80 -3.84
C SER A 276 -6.98 -13.18 -5.21
N ASP A 277 -7.33 -11.91 -5.32
CA ASP A 277 -7.09 -11.10 -6.54
C ASP A 277 -5.58 -11.00 -6.83
N THR A 278 -4.75 -10.95 -5.77
CA THR A 278 -3.30 -10.94 -5.88
C THR A 278 -2.78 -12.22 -6.53
N ALA A 279 -3.32 -13.39 -6.14
CA ALA A 279 -2.98 -14.66 -6.78
C ALA A 279 -3.48 -14.72 -8.23
N ASN A 280 -4.63 -14.16 -8.54
CA ASN A 280 -5.12 -14.07 -9.93
C ASN A 280 -4.17 -13.23 -10.78
N THR A 281 -3.68 -12.10 -10.25
CA THR A 281 -2.68 -11.26 -10.91
C THR A 281 -1.36 -12.00 -11.10
N ALA A 282 -0.90 -12.75 -10.08
CA ALA A 282 0.31 -13.55 -10.17
C ALA A 282 0.20 -14.64 -11.27
N ARG A 283 -0.97 -15.31 -11.38
CA ARG A 283 -1.21 -16.28 -12.48
C ARG A 283 -1.16 -15.62 -13.87
N GLN A 284 -1.71 -14.41 -14.00
CA GLN A 284 -1.63 -13.66 -15.25
C GLN A 284 -0.16 -13.37 -15.63
N TYR A 285 0.67 -12.94 -14.70
CA TYR A 285 2.09 -12.71 -14.96
C TYR A 285 2.82 -14.00 -15.32
N LEU A 286 2.57 -15.10 -14.61
CA LEU A 286 3.15 -16.41 -14.93
C LEU A 286 2.77 -16.88 -16.35
N SER A 287 1.53 -16.67 -16.76
CA SER A 287 1.07 -17.05 -18.11
C SER A 287 1.75 -16.24 -19.22
N GLN A 288 2.08 -14.98 -18.97
CA GLN A 288 2.77 -14.12 -19.94
C GLN A 288 4.23 -14.54 -20.16
N ILE A 289 4.90 -15.03 -19.12
CA ILE A 289 6.28 -15.50 -19.24
C ILE A 289 6.34 -16.82 -20.04
N GLY A 290 5.31 -17.67 -19.93
CA GLY A 290 5.21 -18.94 -20.67
C GLY A 290 4.81 -18.78 -22.14
N ALA A 291 4.27 -17.63 -22.52
CA ALA A 291 3.89 -17.35 -23.90
C ALA A 291 5.13 -16.96 -24.72
N THR A 292 5.62 -17.88 -25.53
CA THR A 292 6.60 -17.52 -26.58
C THR A 292 5.99 -16.42 -27.45
N PRO A 293 6.66 -15.27 -27.69
CA PRO A 293 6.14 -14.28 -28.61
C PRO A 293 5.81 -14.98 -29.94
N PRO A 294 4.66 -14.68 -30.59
CA PRO A 294 4.41 -15.22 -31.91
C PRO A 294 5.61 -14.89 -32.79
N ALA A 295 6.19 -15.92 -33.41
CA ALA A 295 7.34 -15.75 -34.30
C ALA A 295 7.03 -14.62 -35.28
N ALA A 296 7.87 -13.60 -35.28
CA ALA A 296 7.71 -12.48 -36.22
C ALA A 296 7.60 -13.07 -37.61
N ALA A 297 6.48 -12.77 -38.29
CA ALA A 297 6.28 -13.24 -39.65
C ALA A 297 7.52 -12.84 -40.46
N PRO A 298 8.11 -13.78 -41.27
CA PRO A 298 9.30 -13.47 -42.03
C PRO A 298 9.03 -12.22 -42.88
N PRO A 299 9.99 -11.32 -43.02
CA PRO A 299 9.81 -10.12 -43.82
C PRO A 299 9.42 -10.56 -45.24
N LYS A 300 8.28 -10.06 -45.74
CA LYS A 300 7.88 -10.28 -47.12
C LYS A 300 8.98 -9.73 -47.99
N THR A 301 9.74 -10.60 -48.63
CA THR A 301 10.75 -10.20 -49.61
C THR A 301 10.07 -9.46 -50.76
N PRO A 302 10.46 -8.25 -51.10
CA PRO A 302 9.84 -7.48 -52.16
C PRO A 302 10.38 -7.85 -53.56
N TYR A 303 10.74 -9.09 -53.79
CA TYR A 303 11.20 -9.55 -55.11
C TYR A 303 10.45 -10.81 -55.50
N GLY A 304 9.39 -10.63 -56.26
CA GLY A 304 8.78 -11.68 -57.09
C GLY A 304 9.68 -11.94 -58.33
N PRO A 305 9.77 -13.18 -58.80
CA PRO A 305 10.51 -13.50 -60.00
C PRO A 305 9.61 -13.22 -61.22
N ASP A 306 9.70 -12.01 -61.75
CA ASP A 306 9.24 -11.71 -63.14
C ASP A 306 10.47 -11.49 -64.04
N ALA A 307 11.01 -12.60 -64.50
CA ALA A 307 11.88 -12.63 -65.65
C ALA A 307 11.23 -13.59 -66.66
N GLY A 308 10.30 -13.05 -67.45
CA GLY A 308 9.77 -13.73 -68.61
C GLY A 308 10.85 -13.91 -69.68
N PRO A 309 10.84 -15.03 -70.48
CA PRO A 309 11.89 -15.33 -71.44
C PRO A 309 11.81 -14.42 -72.64
N GLY A 310 12.90 -13.64 -72.90
CA GLY A 310 13.10 -12.91 -74.13
C GLY A 310 13.32 -13.89 -75.29
N LYS A 311 12.53 -13.74 -76.36
CA LYS A 311 12.68 -14.45 -77.61
C LYS A 311 13.93 -13.96 -78.39
N PRO A 312 14.61 -14.84 -79.12
CA PRO A 312 15.77 -14.49 -79.94
C PRO A 312 15.33 -13.89 -81.28
N ARG A 313 16.11 -12.93 -81.72
CA ARG A 313 16.41 -12.70 -83.15
C ARG A 313 17.84 -12.33 -83.28
#